data_508f6a9c52c84d5af4dc121b922e3be6
#
_entry.id   508f6a9c52c84d5af4dc121b922e3be6
#
_cell.length_a   1.000
_cell.length_b   1.000
_cell.length_c   1.000
_cell.angle_alpha   90.00
_cell.angle_beta   90.00
_cell.angle_gamma   90.00
#
_symmetry.space_group_name_H-M   'P 1'
#
loop_
_entity.id
_entity.type
_entity.pdbx_description
1 polymer ?
#
loop_
_entity_poly.entity_id
_entity_poly.type
_entity_poly.pdbx_seq_one_letter_code
_entity_poly.pdbx_strand_id
1 'polypeptide(L)'
;MKSNGKDVLRLIASCALLLTVLIGAASAQQPAPAAPSTQAADSGPGVSGAANAQAVSSGVSERERILLERIERLERRLNELESRLNATAADGGKAAAPTAQPLQLTNVAPQQNPAQPTATTASQQQPAQTTQAQTTRATRKAPAPAPAPYAAWEKDGVKIIPFGILIANINYNSSGLDPGSIVGFALPGIPTTANQFNISPGNTLLGVDIKWPKIGKWEINGKVDLDLRGPTPLRSNNIFAPLFIHVYGEAKTERYRILAGQAEDLVSPIYSNSLNTYPFSYLPGKLGFFRPQVRFETYQPISDDFTFIFKGAIAQAIQTFQVADEVIGDQTGLPDGQMRLALGYGKPDRRDQYHRRPFELGVSGHFGKRRGLQLGIPLTQRDLTTWSRDIDLSFKIGSKLRVNGEFFSGSVLGDFAGGIFQTFNPVRLVGIRATGAWAQLTYDISDKWQVNAAYGRDDPFNRDLALGQRSLNEMGFGNFYYRITPRLWIAAEFSHWKTKWVGLPTGSAFRIEPAVLFFF
;
A
#
# COMPACT_ATOMS: atom_id res chain seq x y z
N MET A 1 8.48 -20.23 36.41
CA MET A 1 7.61 -21.29 35.82
C MET A 1 8.03 -21.50 34.38
N LYS A 2 8.61 -22.66 34.02
CA LYS A 2 8.94 -22.99 32.63
C LYS A 2 7.63 -23.30 31.91
N SER A 3 7.16 -22.38 31.07
CA SER A 3 6.03 -22.63 30.18
C SER A 3 6.38 -23.79 29.24
N ASN A 4 5.56 -24.85 29.29
CA ASN A 4 5.74 -26.04 28.46
C ASN A 4 5.52 -25.62 26.98
N GLY A 5 6.52 -25.75 26.13
CA GLY A 5 6.43 -25.43 24.69
C GLY A 5 5.26 -26.14 23.97
N LYS A 6 4.69 -27.19 24.59
CA LYS A 6 3.50 -27.90 24.10
C LYS A 6 2.20 -27.09 24.24
N ASP A 7 2.08 -26.22 25.26
CA ASP A 7 0.88 -25.39 25.45
C ASP A 7 0.87 -24.21 24.50
N VAL A 8 2.04 -23.65 24.20
CA VAL A 8 2.21 -22.62 23.16
C VAL A 8 1.88 -23.21 21.78
N LEU A 9 2.31 -24.44 21.48
CA LEU A 9 2.02 -25.10 20.21
C LEU A 9 0.52 -25.40 20.05
N ARG A 10 -0.18 -25.76 21.13
CA ARG A 10 -1.64 -25.99 21.14
C ARG A 10 -2.42 -24.69 20.92
N LEU A 11 -2.02 -23.59 21.55
CA LEU A 11 -2.63 -22.27 21.33
C LEU A 11 -2.47 -21.82 19.89
N ILE A 12 -1.28 -22.04 19.31
CA ILE A 12 -0.94 -21.70 17.93
C ILE A 12 -1.75 -22.54 16.93
N ALA A 13 -1.87 -23.85 17.16
CA ALA A 13 -2.68 -24.73 16.32
C ALA A 13 -4.15 -24.32 16.36
N SER A 14 -4.67 -23.91 17.53
CA SER A 14 -6.03 -23.40 17.68
C SER A 14 -6.26 -22.09 16.95
N CYS A 15 -5.28 -21.16 16.98
CA CYS A 15 -5.36 -19.90 16.25
C CYS A 15 -5.27 -20.09 14.72
N ALA A 16 -4.41 -21.00 14.25
CA ALA A 16 -4.31 -21.33 12.82
C ALA A 16 -5.60 -22.00 12.31
N LEU A 17 -6.22 -22.87 13.13
CA LEU A 17 -7.50 -23.48 12.81
C LEU A 17 -8.65 -22.46 12.78
N LEU A 18 -8.64 -21.48 13.70
CA LEU A 18 -9.60 -20.37 13.70
C LEU A 18 -9.45 -19.49 12.44
N LEU A 19 -8.22 -19.24 12.00
CA LEU A 19 -7.95 -18.46 10.79
C LEU A 19 -8.45 -19.17 9.53
N THR A 20 -8.25 -20.48 9.41
CA THR A 20 -8.76 -21.29 8.29
C THR A 20 -10.29 -21.40 8.30
N VAL A 21 -10.92 -21.49 9.47
CA VAL A 21 -12.38 -21.48 9.60
C VAL A 21 -12.98 -20.11 9.26
N LEU A 22 -12.34 -19.01 9.65
CA LEU A 22 -12.78 -17.65 9.31
C LEU A 22 -12.65 -17.35 7.82
N ILE A 23 -11.58 -17.81 7.16
CA ILE A 23 -11.39 -17.67 5.70
C ILE A 23 -12.42 -18.55 4.96
N GLY A 24 -12.70 -19.75 5.44
CA GLY A 24 -13.73 -20.65 4.88
C GLY A 24 -15.15 -20.11 5.04
N ALA A 25 -15.48 -19.51 6.19
CA ALA A 25 -16.80 -18.95 6.46
C ALA A 25 -17.11 -17.69 5.61
N ALA A 26 -16.09 -16.89 5.30
CA ALA A 26 -16.25 -15.73 4.40
C ALA A 26 -16.61 -16.14 2.97
N SER A 27 -16.16 -17.33 2.52
CA SER A 27 -16.48 -17.86 1.19
C SER A 27 -17.88 -18.49 1.09
N ALA A 28 -18.48 -18.87 2.23
CA ALA A 28 -19.77 -19.58 2.28
C ALA A 28 -21.01 -18.66 2.36
N GLN A 29 -20.84 -17.34 2.48
CA GLN A 29 -21.95 -16.40 2.65
C GLN A 29 -22.46 -15.73 1.37
N GLN A 30 -22.06 -16.18 0.18
CA GLN A 30 -22.75 -15.77 -1.04
C GLN A 30 -23.93 -16.72 -1.29
N PRO A 31 -25.21 -16.27 -1.16
CA PRO A 31 -26.32 -17.07 -1.66
C PRO A 31 -26.18 -17.17 -3.18
N ALA A 32 -26.31 -18.39 -3.70
CA ALA A 32 -26.39 -18.65 -5.13
C ALA A 32 -27.43 -17.72 -5.77
N PRO A 33 -27.18 -17.20 -7.00
CA PRO A 33 -28.19 -16.43 -7.72
C PRO A 33 -29.42 -17.35 -7.90
N ALA A 34 -30.60 -16.86 -7.49
CA ALA A 34 -31.86 -17.55 -7.70
C ALA A 34 -32.02 -17.81 -9.21
N ALA A 35 -32.19 -19.07 -9.57
CA ALA A 35 -32.54 -19.46 -10.93
C ALA A 35 -33.85 -18.78 -11.32
N PRO A 36 -33.99 -18.29 -12.57
CA PRO A 36 -35.25 -17.72 -13.04
C PRO A 36 -36.31 -18.81 -13.00
N SER A 37 -37.40 -18.57 -12.26
CA SER A 37 -38.57 -19.44 -12.22
C SER A 37 -39.18 -19.49 -13.62
N THR A 38 -39.09 -20.60 -14.30
CA THR A 38 -39.87 -20.95 -15.48
C THR A 38 -41.31 -21.18 -15.01
N GLN A 39 -42.17 -20.18 -15.10
CA GLN A 39 -43.61 -20.39 -15.14
C GLN A 39 -43.95 -20.92 -16.55
N ALA A 40 -44.45 -22.15 -16.56
CA ALA A 40 -45.08 -22.72 -17.71
C ALA A 40 -46.38 -21.93 -18.00
N ALA A 41 -46.44 -21.34 -19.18
CA ALA A 41 -47.67 -20.76 -19.72
C ALA A 41 -48.24 -21.73 -20.77
N ASP A 42 -49.50 -22.04 -20.50
CA ASP A 42 -50.37 -22.88 -21.29
C ASP A 42 -50.72 -22.26 -22.66
N SER A 43 -50.99 -23.11 -23.63
CA SER A 43 -51.18 -22.88 -25.04
C SER A 43 -52.48 -22.18 -25.40
N GLY A 44 -52.39 -21.22 -26.36
CA GLY A 44 -53.55 -20.74 -27.16
C GLY A 44 -53.08 -19.84 -28.31
N PRO A 45 -53.56 -20.05 -29.53
CA PRO A 45 -52.95 -19.48 -30.75
C PRO A 45 -53.63 -18.17 -31.15
N GLY A 46 -52.84 -17.23 -31.66
CA GLY A 46 -53.42 -16.20 -32.54
C GLY A 46 -52.87 -14.79 -32.45
N VAL A 47 -52.17 -14.41 -33.52
CA VAL A 47 -52.15 -13.10 -34.20
C VAL A 47 -51.29 -11.98 -33.61
N SER A 48 -50.46 -11.49 -34.49
CA SER A 48 -49.86 -10.14 -34.57
C SER A 48 -48.40 -9.96 -34.14
N GLY A 49 -47.52 -10.30 -35.09
CA GLY A 49 -46.06 -10.05 -35.02
C GLY A 49 -45.62 -8.62 -35.39
N ALA A 50 -46.50 -7.62 -35.42
CA ALA A 50 -46.15 -6.25 -35.82
C ALA A 50 -45.94 -5.26 -34.66
N ALA A 51 -46.51 -5.53 -33.48
CA ALA A 51 -46.44 -4.58 -32.35
C ALA A 51 -45.14 -4.69 -31.54
N ASN A 52 -44.45 -5.83 -31.55
CA ASN A 52 -43.21 -6.05 -30.77
C ASN A 52 -41.95 -5.48 -31.42
N ALA A 53 -41.94 -5.34 -32.75
CA ALA A 53 -40.83 -4.73 -33.48
C ALA A 53 -40.73 -3.21 -33.31
N GLN A 54 -41.91 -2.55 -33.16
CA GLN A 54 -41.94 -1.10 -32.93
C GLN A 54 -41.54 -0.69 -31.49
N ALA A 55 -41.82 -1.51 -30.48
CA ALA A 55 -41.45 -1.21 -29.10
C ALA A 55 -39.93 -1.35 -28.86
N VAL A 56 -39.24 -2.27 -29.55
CA VAL A 56 -37.80 -2.44 -29.47
C VAL A 56 -37.07 -1.33 -30.23
N SER A 57 -37.59 -0.85 -31.35
CA SER A 57 -36.97 0.23 -32.13
C SER A 57 -37.09 1.60 -31.44
N SER A 58 -38.22 1.87 -30.75
CA SER A 58 -38.40 3.13 -30.02
C SER A 58 -37.46 3.24 -28.78
N GLY A 59 -37.20 2.14 -28.09
CA GLY A 59 -36.29 2.13 -26.93
C GLY A 59 -34.81 2.32 -27.29
N VAL A 60 -34.36 1.82 -28.45
CA VAL A 60 -32.99 2.01 -28.97
C VAL A 60 -32.83 3.46 -29.42
N SER A 61 -33.79 4.04 -30.13
CA SER A 61 -33.72 5.43 -30.61
C SER A 61 -33.70 6.46 -29.46
N GLU A 62 -34.35 6.21 -28.35
CA GLU A 62 -34.34 7.11 -27.19
C GLU A 62 -32.99 7.10 -26.45
N ARG A 63 -32.36 5.95 -26.34
CA ARG A 63 -30.99 5.86 -25.80
C ARG A 63 -29.97 6.54 -26.71
N GLU A 64 -30.08 6.36 -28.00
CA GLU A 64 -29.21 7.04 -28.97
C GLU A 64 -29.45 8.57 -28.91
N ARG A 65 -30.69 9.02 -28.80
CA ARG A 65 -30.99 10.44 -28.66
C ARG A 65 -30.36 11.05 -27.40
N ILE A 66 -30.44 10.36 -26.25
CA ILE A 66 -29.82 10.80 -25.00
C ILE A 66 -28.29 10.83 -25.13
N LEU A 67 -27.69 9.87 -25.80
CA LEU A 67 -26.24 9.84 -26.05
C LEU A 67 -25.80 10.97 -26.97
N LEU A 68 -26.52 11.22 -28.06
CA LEU A 68 -26.24 12.33 -28.98
C LEU A 68 -26.36 13.68 -28.29
N GLU A 69 -27.40 13.89 -27.47
CA GLU A 69 -27.56 15.12 -26.69
C GLU A 69 -26.43 15.32 -25.68
N ARG A 70 -25.90 14.23 -25.13
CA ARG A 70 -24.76 14.27 -24.22
C ARG A 70 -23.43 14.59 -24.95
N ILE A 71 -23.24 14.05 -26.14
CA ILE A 71 -22.09 14.36 -27.01
C ILE A 71 -22.12 15.83 -27.39
N GLU A 72 -23.25 16.36 -27.91
CA GLU A 72 -23.36 17.78 -28.24
C GLU A 72 -23.14 18.72 -27.04
N ARG A 73 -23.52 18.32 -25.84
CA ARG A 73 -23.27 19.11 -24.62
C ARG A 73 -21.79 19.11 -24.26
N LEU A 74 -21.09 17.99 -24.43
CA LEU A 74 -19.65 17.90 -24.19
C LEU A 74 -18.87 18.70 -25.23
N GLU A 75 -19.24 18.64 -26.49
CA GLU A 75 -18.63 19.42 -27.56
C GLU A 75 -18.79 20.93 -27.34
N ARG A 76 -19.98 21.39 -26.96
CA ARG A 76 -20.21 22.79 -26.57
C ARG A 76 -19.32 23.25 -25.42
N ARG A 77 -19.15 22.40 -24.41
CA ARG A 77 -18.30 22.72 -23.25
C ARG A 77 -16.82 22.73 -23.61
N LEU A 78 -16.41 21.87 -24.54
CA LEU A 78 -15.04 21.80 -25.05
C LEU A 78 -14.71 23.08 -25.83
N ASN A 79 -15.60 23.52 -26.74
CA ASN A 79 -15.47 24.76 -27.48
C ASN A 79 -15.49 26.01 -26.57
N GLU A 80 -16.26 26.00 -25.50
CA GLU A 80 -16.25 27.08 -24.50
C GLU A 80 -14.94 27.15 -23.74
N LEU A 81 -14.37 26.00 -23.35
CA LEU A 81 -13.05 25.93 -22.68
C LEU A 81 -11.93 26.36 -23.63
N GLU A 82 -11.95 25.94 -24.88
CA GLU A 82 -10.98 26.36 -25.91
C GLU A 82 -11.06 27.87 -26.15
N SER A 83 -12.26 28.44 -26.22
CA SER A 83 -12.43 29.87 -26.38
C SER A 83 -11.92 30.67 -25.18
N ARG A 84 -12.12 30.18 -23.95
CA ARG A 84 -11.56 30.78 -22.73
C ARG A 84 -10.02 30.68 -22.70
N LEU A 85 -9.47 29.52 -23.11
CA LEU A 85 -8.02 29.31 -23.18
C LEU A 85 -7.37 30.27 -24.18
N ASN A 86 -7.99 30.44 -25.36
CA ASN A 86 -7.54 31.34 -26.39
C ASN A 86 -7.69 32.82 -25.97
N ALA A 87 -8.75 33.19 -25.26
CA ALA A 87 -8.93 34.53 -24.69
C ALA A 87 -7.87 34.84 -23.62
N THR A 88 -7.55 33.86 -22.76
CA THR A 88 -6.49 34.02 -21.73
C THR A 88 -5.10 34.08 -22.36
N ALA A 89 -4.85 33.38 -23.46
CA ALA A 89 -3.62 33.45 -24.22
C ALA A 89 -3.46 34.80 -24.97
N ALA A 90 -4.57 35.39 -25.42
CA ALA A 90 -4.57 36.69 -26.08
C ALA A 90 -4.37 37.87 -25.08
N ASP A 91 -4.85 37.75 -23.87
CA ASP A 91 -4.69 38.76 -22.80
C ASP A 91 -3.29 38.69 -22.14
N GLY A 92 -2.65 37.53 -22.13
CA GLY A 92 -1.27 37.34 -21.62
C GLY A 92 -0.18 37.97 -22.47
N GLY A 93 -0.50 38.47 -23.68
CA GLY A 93 0.44 39.11 -24.60
C GLY A 93 0.77 40.58 -24.31
N LYS A 94 0.16 41.20 -23.28
CA LYS A 94 0.38 42.65 -22.96
C LYS A 94 1.09 42.92 -21.62
N ALA A 95 1.59 41.90 -20.93
CA ALA A 95 2.43 42.10 -19.76
C ALA A 95 3.91 42.13 -20.19
N ALA A 96 4.57 43.25 -19.96
CA ALA A 96 5.97 43.51 -20.30
C ALA A 96 6.89 42.42 -19.72
N ALA A 97 7.72 41.85 -20.58
CA ALA A 97 8.74 40.88 -20.20
C ALA A 97 9.73 41.50 -19.20
N PRO A 98 10.03 40.89 -18.07
CA PRO A 98 11.20 41.25 -17.29
C PRO A 98 12.45 40.79 -18.04
N THR A 99 13.32 41.72 -18.32
CA THR A 99 14.61 41.53 -18.97
C THR A 99 15.47 40.57 -18.16
N ALA A 100 15.60 39.34 -18.62
CA ALA A 100 16.54 38.39 -18.06
C ALA A 100 17.95 38.75 -18.47
N GLN A 101 18.79 39.20 -17.54
CA GLN A 101 20.23 39.30 -17.73
C GLN A 101 20.83 37.89 -17.84
N PRO A 102 21.72 37.65 -18.82
CA PRO A 102 22.41 36.37 -18.93
C PRO A 102 23.45 36.23 -17.82
N LEU A 103 23.29 35.20 -16.98
CA LEU A 103 24.33 34.77 -16.06
C LEU A 103 25.53 34.25 -16.86
N GLN A 104 26.62 34.96 -16.81
CA GLN A 104 27.92 34.54 -17.33
C GLN A 104 28.44 33.39 -16.47
N LEU A 105 28.59 32.22 -17.08
CA LEU A 105 29.35 31.10 -16.55
C LEU A 105 30.84 31.45 -16.59
N THR A 106 31.42 31.77 -15.45
CA THR A 106 32.87 31.85 -15.29
C THR A 106 33.44 30.43 -15.25
N ASN A 107 34.20 30.11 -16.28
CA ASN A 107 35.08 28.94 -16.35
C ASN A 107 36.14 29.02 -15.25
N VAL A 108 36.13 28.11 -14.30
CA VAL A 108 37.25 27.87 -13.40
C VAL A 108 38.04 26.68 -13.93
N ALA A 109 39.27 26.94 -14.30
CA ALA A 109 40.26 25.95 -14.75
C ALA A 109 40.69 25.00 -13.60
N PRO A 110 41.10 23.77 -13.90
CA PRO A 110 41.49 22.79 -12.88
C PRO A 110 42.86 23.10 -12.30
N GLN A 111 42.94 23.24 -11.00
CA GLN A 111 44.23 23.29 -10.28
C GLN A 111 44.78 21.87 -10.03
N GLN A 112 46.04 21.78 -10.35
CA GLN A 112 46.86 20.58 -10.22
C GLN A 112 47.17 20.20 -8.76
N ASN A 113 47.21 18.92 -8.52
CA ASN A 113 47.68 18.23 -7.30
C ASN A 113 49.17 18.50 -7.04
N PRO A 114 49.61 18.59 -5.79
CA PRO A 114 50.93 18.17 -5.39
C PRO A 114 50.96 16.95 -4.48
N ALA A 115 51.75 16.00 -4.97
CA ALA A 115 52.63 15.03 -4.28
C ALA A 115 52.23 14.42 -2.92
N GLN A 116 52.21 13.09 -2.95
CA GLN A 116 52.31 12.15 -1.83
C GLN A 116 53.67 12.30 -1.09
N PRO A 117 53.70 11.94 0.19
CA PRO A 117 54.88 11.31 0.80
C PRO A 117 54.62 9.85 1.16
N THR A 118 55.60 9.07 0.75
CA THR A 118 55.85 7.65 1.08
C THR A 118 55.90 7.40 2.58
N ALA A 119 55.22 6.37 3.07
CA ALA A 119 55.36 5.88 4.43
C ALA A 119 56.07 4.52 4.45
N THR A 120 57.04 4.48 5.24
CA THR A 120 58.03 3.40 5.53
C THR A 120 57.40 2.25 6.28
N THR A 121 57.78 1.05 5.87
CA THR A 121 57.52 -0.25 6.47
C THR A 121 58.21 -0.37 7.83
N ALA A 122 57.50 -0.81 8.85
CA ALA A 122 58.12 -1.37 10.05
C ALA A 122 57.45 -2.70 10.40
N SER A 123 58.23 -3.75 10.21
CA SER A 123 57.97 -5.11 10.69
C SER A 123 58.09 -5.13 12.22
N GLN A 124 57.14 -5.75 12.91
CA GLN A 124 57.39 -6.28 14.24
C GLN A 124 56.78 -7.68 14.41
N GLN A 125 57.63 -8.51 15.00
CA GLN A 125 57.56 -9.94 15.18
C GLN A 125 56.47 -10.39 16.19
N GLN A 126 55.98 -11.56 15.92
CA GLN A 126 55.14 -12.40 16.76
C GLN A 126 55.96 -13.09 17.87
N PRO A 127 55.39 -13.34 19.03
CA PRO A 127 55.76 -14.52 19.82
C PRO A 127 54.64 -15.56 19.82
N ALA A 128 55.03 -16.80 19.63
CA ALA A 128 54.22 -18.00 19.69
C ALA A 128 53.68 -18.25 21.10
N GLN A 129 52.43 -18.63 21.24
CA GLN A 129 51.91 -19.28 22.43
C GLN A 129 50.96 -20.44 22.09
N THR A 130 51.37 -21.54 22.49
CA THR A 130 50.84 -22.80 23.01
C THR A 130 49.36 -23.13 22.78
N THR A 131 49.17 -24.22 22.09
CA THR A 131 47.95 -24.99 21.87
C THR A 131 47.36 -25.51 23.17
N GLN A 132 46.13 -25.09 23.51
CA GLN A 132 45.22 -25.85 24.36
C GLN A 132 43.94 -26.15 23.55
N ALA A 133 43.70 -27.44 23.36
CA ALA A 133 42.51 -27.95 22.73
C ALA A 133 41.30 -27.70 23.64
N GLN A 134 40.50 -26.68 23.35
CA GLN A 134 39.18 -26.52 23.91
C GLN A 134 38.13 -26.93 22.88
N THR A 135 37.31 -27.88 23.29
CA THR A 135 36.13 -28.38 22.61
C THR A 135 35.24 -27.21 22.17
N THR A 136 35.28 -26.88 20.88
CA THR A 136 34.47 -25.78 20.31
C THR A 136 33.00 -26.20 20.21
N ARG A 137 32.24 -25.85 21.24
CA ARG A 137 30.80 -25.64 21.10
C ARG A 137 30.62 -24.51 20.07
N ALA A 138 30.10 -24.85 18.90
CA ALA A 138 29.90 -23.90 17.80
C ALA A 138 29.09 -22.70 18.29
N THR A 139 29.77 -21.65 18.69
CA THR A 139 29.16 -20.35 18.98
C THR A 139 28.68 -19.77 17.64
N ARG A 140 27.39 -19.77 17.46
CA ARG A 140 26.69 -19.13 16.33
C ARG A 140 27.20 -17.69 16.25
N LYS A 141 27.97 -17.38 15.20
CA LYS A 141 28.51 -16.04 14.94
C LYS A 141 27.34 -15.05 15.00
N ALA A 142 27.40 -14.08 15.91
CA ALA A 142 26.41 -13.01 15.98
C ALA A 142 26.32 -12.35 14.59
N PRO A 143 25.12 -12.07 14.09
CA PRO A 143 24.98 -11.40 12.80
C PRO A 143 25.69 -10.07 12.83
N ALA A 144 26.22 -9.67 11.66
CA ALA A 144 26.82 -8.37 11.49
C ALA A 144 25.84 -7.27 11.95
N PRO A 145 26.32 -6.29 12.74
CA PRO A 145 25.48 -5.14 13.10
C PRO A 145 24.97 -4.46 11.82
N ALA A 146 23.78 -3.87 11.90
CA ALA A 146 23.28 -3.03 10.83
C ALA A 146 24.34 -1.99 10.46
N PRO A 147 24.57 -1.70 9.16
CA PRO A 147 25.56 -0.70 8.77
C PRO A 147 25.24 0.62 9.45
N ALA A 148 26.29 1.26 9.99
CA ALA A 148 26.14 2.59 10.59
C ALA A 148 25.57 3.56 9.55
N PRO A 149 24.69 4.51 9.95
CA PRO A 149 24.18 5.54 9.04
C PRO A 149 25.34 6.30 8.40
N TYR A 150 25.20 6.70 7.13
CA TYR A 150 26.28 7.31 6.35
C TYR A 150 26.84 8.60 6.95
N ALA A 151 25.97 9.45 7.45
CA ALA A 151 26.34 10.64 8.19
C ALA A 151 25.15 11.08 9.03
N ALA A 152 25.35 11.18 10.33
CA ALA A 152 24.44 11.95 11.16
C ALA A 152 25.01 13.36 11.29
N TRP A 153 24.24 14.36 10.88
CA TRP A 153 24.55 15.72 11.26
C TRP A 153 24.06 15.96 12.69
N GLU A 154 24.91 16.50 13.55
CA GLU A 154 24.58 16.77 14.95
C GLU A 154 24.94 18.20 15.29
N LYS A 155 23.99 18.96 15.82
CA LYS A 155 24.18 20.32 16.33
C LYS A 155 23.24 20.55 17.51
N ASP A 156 23.77 21.11 18.59
CA ASP A 156 23.02 21.47 19.80
C ASP A 156 22.22 20.28 20.39
N GLY A 157 22.75 19.06 20.25
CA GLY A 157 22.11 17.81 20.70
C GLY A 157 21.01 17.28 19.76
N VAL A 158 20.70 17.98 18.67
CA VAL A 158 19.79 17.51 17.64
C VAL A 158 20.57 16.69 16.61
N LYS A 159 20.09 15.48 16.34
CA LYS A 159 20.65 14.56 15.32
C LYS A 159 19.72 14.45 14.13
N ILE A 160 20.23 14.70 12.93
CA ILE A 160 19.55 14.44 11.65
C ILE A 160 20.23 13.28 10.96
N ILE A 161 19.50 12.20 10.71
CA ILE A 161 20.01 10.96 10.17
C ILE A 161 19.32 10.70 8.83
N PRO A 162 19.97 10.99 7.69
CA PRO A 162 19.45 10.63 6.37
C PRO A 162 19.37 9.11 6.24
N PHE A 163 18.33 8.64 5.57
CA PHE A 163 18.18 7.24 5.18
C PHE A 163 17.41 7.14 3.87
N GLY A 164 17.53 6.01 3.21
CA GLY A 164 16.73 5.80 2.01
C GLY A 164 17.01 4.47 1.34
N ILE A 165 16.21 4.23 0.31
CA ILE A 165 16.33 3.08 -0.58
C ILE A 165 16.17 3.61 -2.00
N LEU A 166 17.25 3.60 -2.79
CA LEU A 166 17.14 3.81 -4.23
C LEU A 166 16.71 2.49 -4.86
N ILE A 167 15.59 2.49 -5.57
CA ILE A 167 15.03 1.30 -6.20
C ILE A 167 14.88 1.54 -7.70
N ALA A 168 15.43 0.63 -8.49
CA ALA A 168 15.15 0.54 -9.92
C ALA A 168 14.38 -0.75 -10.18
N ASN A 169 13.10 -0.63 -10.54
CA ASN A 169 12.24 -1.72 -10.95
C ASN A 169 12.18 -1.76 -12.48
N ILE A 170 12.37 -2.94 -13.05
CA ILE A 170 12.06 -3.23 -14.45
C ILE A 170 10.88 -4.18 -14.41
N ASN A 171 9.80 -3.90 -15.13
CA ASN A 171 8.67 -4.81 -15.13
C ASN A 171 8.07 -5.00 -16.52
N TYR A 172 7.65 -6.23 -16.75
CA TYR A 172 6.88 -6.64 -17.92
C TYR A 172 5.56 -7.23 -17.45
N ASN A 173 4.45 -6.70 -17.97
CA ASN A 173 3.10 -7.18 -17.74
C ASN A 173 2.58 -7.81 -19.04
N SER A 174 2.10 -9.05 -18.99
CA SER A 174 1.58 -9.77 -20.16
C SER A 174 0.23 -9.25 -20.66
N SER A 175 -0.40 -8.33 -19.92
CA SER A 175 -1.63 -7.63 -20.26
C SER A 175 -1.72 -6.35 -19.43
N GLY A 176 -2.72 -5.50 -19.67
CA GLY A 176 -2.89 -4.23 -18.98
C GLY A 176 -3.10 -4.38 -17.48
N LEU A 177 -2.23 -3.73 -16.71
CA LEU A 177 -2.35 -3.53 -15.27
C LEU A 177 -2.44 -2.03 -14.98
N ASP A 178 -3.18 -1.61 -13.97
CA ASP A 178 -3.39 -0.20 -13.63
C ASP A 178 -2.89 0.14 -12.22
N PRO A 179 -2.03 1.16 -12.09
CA PRO A 179 -1.12 1.66 -13.13
C PRO A 179 -0.07 0.59 -13.51
N GLY A 180 0.49 0.67 -14.72
CA GLY A 180 1.38 -0.37 -15.24
C GLY A 180 2.68 -0.56 -14.48
N SER A 181 3.22 0.48 -13.85
CA SER A 181 4.46 0.44 -13.06
C SER A 181 4.23 -0.01 -11.62
N ILE A 182 3.12 0.39 -11.00
CA ILE A 182 2.73 0.11 -9.61
C ILE A 182 1.28 -0.36 -9.66
N VAL A 183 1.05 -1.63 -9.37
CA VAL A 183 -0.22 -2.27 -9.70
C VAL A 183 -1.19 -2.27 -8.54
N GLY A 184 -2.41 -1.80 -8.81
CA GLY A 184 -3.56 -1.94 -7.94
C GLY A 184 -4.50 -3.08 -8.38
N PHE A 185 -4.70 -3.23 -9.71
CA PHE A 185 -5.60 -4.24 -10.29
C PHE A 185 -5.32 -4.47 -11.79
N ALA A 186 -5.92 -5.53 -12.36
CA ALA A 186 -5.86 -5.80 -13.81
C ALA A 186 -7.00 -5.09 -14.54
N LEU A 187 -6.68 -4.47 -15.69
CA LEU A 187 -7.65 -3.86 -16.59
C LEU A 187 -8.56 -4.92 -17.24
N PRO A 188 -9.78 -4.57 -17.68
CA PRO A 188 -10.65 -5.52 -18.38
C PRO A 188 -9.94 -6.16 -19.57
N GLY A 189 -10.17 -7.46 -19.78
CA GLY A 189 -9.60 -8.23 -20.90
C GLY A 189 -10.30 -7.93 -22.23
N ILE A 190 -10.18 -6.70 -22.73
CA ILE A 190 -10.72 -6.26 -24.01
C ILE A 190 -9.63 -6.21 -25.08
N PRO A 191 -9.94 -6.23 -26.39
CA PRO A 191 -8.93 -6.27 -27.44
C PRO A 191 -7.90 -5.12 -27.43
N THR A 192 -8.24 -3.98 -26.83
CA THR A 192 -7.35 -2.83 -26.70
C THR A 192 -6.39 -2.92 -25.50
N THR A 193 -6.56 -3.92 -24.63
CA THR A 193 -5.69 -4.12 -23.46
C THR A 193 -4.42 -4.83 -23.91
N ALA A 194 -3.29 -4.12 -23.91
CA ALA A 194 -1.99 -4.60 -24.39
C ALA A 194 -1.02 -4.90 -23.26
N ASN A 195 0.05 -5.62 -23.59
CA ASN A 195 1.22 -5.79 -22.70
C ASN A 195 1.90 -4.45 -22.43
N GLN A 196 2.58 -4.40 -21.30
CA GLN A 196 3.25 -3.19 -20.82
C GLN A 196 4.69 -3.52 -20.41
N PHE A 197 5.62 -2.64 -20.79
CA PHE A 197 6.98 -2.66 -20.29
C PHE A 197 7.29 -1.33 -19.62
N ASN A 198 7.86 -1.37 -18.40
CA ASN A 198 8.16 -0.17 -17.65
C ASN A 198 9.52 -0.32 -16.97
N ILE A 199 10.23 0.81 -16.86
CA ILE A 199 11.38 1.00 -15.97
C ILE A 199 10.99 2.14 -15.03
N SER A 200 11.00 1.87 -13.72
CA SER A 200 10.46 2.82 -12.75
C SER A 200 11.35 2.96 -11.52
N PRO A 201 11.74 4.17 -11.13
CA PRO A 201 12.30 4.48 -9.82
C PRO A 201 11.21 4.78 -8.77
N GLY A 202 9.92 4.61 -9.09
CA GLY A 202 8.79 5.08 -8.27
C GLY A 202 8.80 4.59 -6.83
N ASN A 203 9.34 3.39 -6.57
CA ASN A 203 9.47 2.84 -5.22
C ASN A 203 10.67 3.40 -4.42
N THR A 204 11.47 4.32 -5.00
CA THR A 204 12.57 4.99 -4.29
C THR A 204 12.01 5.74 -3.08
N LEU A 205 12.54 5.43 -1.90
CA LEU A 205 12.19 6.05 -0.62
C LEU A 205 13.36 6.91 -0.15
N LEU A 206 13.10 8.17 0.16
CA LEU A 206 14.07 9.12 0.71
C LEU A 206 13.54 9.67 2.02
N GLY A 207 14.37 9.78 3.04
CA GLY A 207 13.91 10.27 4.32
C GLY A 207 15.00 10.76 5.26
N VAL A 208 14.55 11.34 6.34
CA VAL A 208 15.37 11.75 7.48
C VAL A 208 14.68 11.38 8.79
N ASP A 209 15.44 10.80 9.71
CA ASP A 209 15.05 10.68 11.12
C ASP A 209 15.69 11.84 11.89
N ILE A 210 14.90 12.51 12.72
CA ILE A 210 15.34 13.63 13.56
C ILE A 210 15.24 13.19 15.01
N LYS A 211 16.31 13.32 15.76
CA LYS A 211 16.33 13.01 17.20
C LYS A 211 16.71 14.24 17.98
N TRP A 212 15.86 14.61 18.93
CA TRP A 212 16.12 15.70 19.87
C TRP A 212 16.68 15.19 21.19
N PRO A 213 17.27 16.06 22.01
CA PRO A 213 17.60 15.74 23.40
C PRO A 213 16.37 15.20 24.15
N LYS A 214 16.60 14.24 25.03
CA LYS A 214 15.53 13.70 25.87
C LYS A 214 14.97 14.76 26.80
N ILE A 215 13.65 14.74 27.01
CA ILE A 215 12.97 15.53 28.01
C ILE A 215 12.55 14.59 29.15
N GLY A 216 13.33 14.55 30.22
CA GLY A 216 13.15 13.59 31.30
C GLY A 216 13.27 12.15 30.77
N LYS A 217 12.20 11.35 30.93
CA LYS A 217 12.13 9.96 30.42
C LYS A 217 11.68 9.86 28.96
N TRP A 218 11.30 10.96 28.32
CA TRP A 218 10.75 10.97 26.96
C TRP A 218 11.84 11.15 25.93
N GLU A 219 11.89 10.26 24.97
CA GLU A 219 12.64 10.39 23.72
C GLU A 219 11.79 11.18 22.73
N ILE A 220 12.33 12.27 22.20
CA ILE A 220 11.64 13.13 21.25
C ILE A 220 12.25 12.87 19.87
N ASN A 221 11.43 12.45 18.92
CA ASN A 221 11.87 12.14 17.56
C ASN A 221 10.93 12.76 16.54
N GLY A 222 11.42 12.89 15.32
CA GLY A 222 10.64 13.22 14.14
C GLY A 222 11.07 12.34 12.98
N LYS A 223 10.18 12.16 12.03
CA LYS A 223 10.44 11.44 10.80
C LYS A 223 9.80 12.18 9.63
N VAL A 224 10.56 12.33 8.57
CA VAL A 224 10.05 12.79 7.28
C VAL A 224 10.59 11.82 6.23
N ASP A 225 9.70 11.20 5.48
CA ASP A 225 10.08 10.42 4.31
C ASP A 225 9.03 10.53 3.20
N LEU A 226 9.48 10.29 1.99
CA LEU A 226 8.67 10.32 0.78
C LEU A 226 9.13 9.24 -0.20
N ASP A 227 8.20 8.79 -1.03
CA ASP A 227 8.52 8.05 -2.25
C ASP A 227 8.13 8.85 -3.52
N LEU A 228 8.34 8.26 -4.69
CA LEU A 228 8.09 8.92 -5.97
C LEU A 228 6.79 8.46 -6.64
N ARG A 229 5.80 8.00 -5.84
CA ARG A 229 4.50 7.49 -6.30
C ARG A 229 3.37 8.50 -6.18
N GLY A 230 3.68 9.76 -5.96
CA GLY A 230 2.68 10.82 -5.82
C GLY A 230 1.81 10.98 -7.06
N PRO A 231 0.62 11.55 -6.89
CA PRO A 231 -0.29 11.81 -8.00
C PRO A 231 0.35 12.78 -9.00
N THR A 232 0.19 12.46 -10.29
CA THR A 232 0.65 13.31 -11.38
C THR A 232 -0.53 13.77 -12.23
N PRO A 233 -0.50 14.97 -12.80
CA PRO A 233 -1.57 15.48 -13.66
C PRO A 233 -1.78 14.63 -14.92
N LEU A 234 -0.70 14.02 -15.40
CA LEU A 234 -0.70 13.10 -16.52
C LEU A 234 -0.49 11.70 -15.97
N ARG A 235 -1.38 10.77 -16.28
CA ARG A 235 -1.21 9.33 -15.99
C ARG A 235 -0.11 8.75 -16.87
N SER A 236 1.13 9.17 -16.66
CA SER A 236 2.29 8.72 -17.40
C SER A 236 3.20 7.92 -16.46
N ASN A 237 3.66 6.77 -16.94
CA ASN A 237 4.64 5.95 -16.23
C ASN A 237 6.03 6.61 -16.12
N ASN A 238 6.23 7.77 -16.78
CA ASN A 238 7.51 8.48 -16.83
C ASN A 238 7.53 9.75 -15.97
N ILE A 239 6.41 10.09 -15.33
CA ILE A 239 6.32 11.28 -14.47
C ILE A 239 6.18 10.78 -13.04
N PHE A 240 7.15 11.19 -12.21
CA PHE A 240 7.20 10.84 -10.79
C PHE A 240 6.98 12.10 -9.96
N ALA A 241 6.13 11.99 -8.95
CA ALA A 241 5.89 13.05 -7.99
C ALA A 241 6.16 12.55 -6.57
N PRO A 242 6.67 13.40 -5.67
CA PRO A 242 6.86 13.03 -4.28
C PRO A 242 5.51 12.76 -3.61
N LEU A 243 5.43 11.64 -2.91
CA LEU A 243 4.35 11.30 -1.99
C LEU A 243 4.94 11.22 -0.59
N PHE A 244 4.58 12.13 0.28
CA PHE A 244 4.96 12.06 1.68
C PHE A 244 4.29 10.87 2.34
N ILE A 245 5.09 9.94 2.85
CA ILE A 245 4.66 8.74 3.55
C ILE A 245 4.54 9.04 5.04
N HIS A 246 5.64 9.50 5.64
CA HIS A 246 5.67 9.93 7.04
C HIS A 246 6.10 11.38 7.14
N VAL A 247 5.36 12.16 7.91
CA VAL A 247 5.71 13.52 8.34
C VAL A 247 5.16 13.69 9.74
N TYR A 248 5.91 13.27 10.76
CA TYR A 248 5.42 13.33 12.13
C TYR A 248 6.50 13.66 13.15
N GLY A 249 6.04 14.19 14.31
CA GLY A 249 6.78 14.24 15.55
C GLY A 249 6.24 13.21 16.54
N GLU A 250 7.11 12.67 17.38
CA GLU A 250 6.73 11.74 18.44
C GLU A 250 7.45 12.00 19.74
N ALA A 251 6.77 11.69 20.83
CA ALA A 251 7.37 11.55 22.16
C ALA A 251 7.12 10.13 22.65
N LYS A 252 8.19 9.40 23.03
CA LYS A 252 8.06 8.01 23.45
C LYS A 252 8.88 7.67 24.68
N THR A 253 8.39 6.68 25.43
CA THR A 253 9.07 5.97 26.50
C THR A 253 9.08 4.47 26.17
N GLU A 254 9.56 3.63 27.06
CA GLU A 254 9.45 2.16 26.89
C GLU A 254 7.99 1.68 26.81
N ARG A 255 7.05 2.39 27.45
CA ARG A 255 5.65 1.95 27.58
C ARG A 255 4.63 2.81 26.84
N TYR A 256 4.96 4.04 26.50
CA TYR A 256 4.02 5.00 25.93
C TYR A 256 4.62 5.69 24.72
N ARG A 257 3.78 5.97 23.73
CA ARG A 257 4.12 6.77 22.55
C ARG A 257 2.96 7.71 22.23
N ILE A 258 3.28 8.97 21.97
CA ILE A 258 2.36 9.96 21.43
C ILE A 258 2.97 10.39 20.09
N LEU A 259 2.17 10.41 19.04
CA LEU A 259 2.58 10.80 17.70
C LEU A 259 1.59 11.83 17.17
N ALA A 260 2.08 12.86 16.49
CA ALA A 260 1.27 13.83 15.77
C ALA A 260 1.87 14.12 14.40
N GLY A 261 1.06 14.02 13.35
CA GLY A 261 1.46 14.20 11.95
C GLY A 261 0.97 13.07 11.06
N GLN A 262 1.55 12.95 9.86
CA GLN A 262 1.19 11.91 8.91
C GLN A 262 1.94 10.61 9.18
N ALA A 263 1.20 9.53 9.32
CA ALA A 263 1.73 8.19 9.53
C ALA A 263 0.75 7.13 9.00
N GLU A 264 1.19 5.87 8.98
CA GLU A 264 0.36 4.72 8.59
C GLU A 264 -0.89 4.58 9.46
N ASP A 265 -1.98 4.09 8.88
CA ASP A 265 -3.21 3.75 9.61
C ASP A 265 -2.97 2.67 10.67
N LEU A 266 -3.82 2.62 11.69
CA LEU A 266 -3.78 1.57 12.71
C LEU A 266 -4.40 0.25 12.25
N VAL A 267 -5.27 0.31 11.26
CA VAL A 267 -5.89 -0.85 10.64
C VAL A 267 -4.89 -1.55 9.72
N SER A 268 -4.86 -2.89 9.74
CA SER A 268 -4.04 -3.70 8.82
C SER A 268 -2.55 -3.30 8.82
N PRO A 269 -1.83 -3.38 9.97
CA PRO A 269 -0.52 -2.77 10.14
C PRO A 269 0.64 -3.58 9.54
N ILE A 270 0.39 -4.78 9.00
CA ILE A 270 1.43 -5.66 8.48
C ILE A 270 1.63 -5.41 6.99
N TYR A 271 2.89 -5.34 6.56
CA TYR A 271 3.25 -5.22 5.15
C TYR A 271 3.76 -6.55 4.60
N SER A 272 3.41 -6.84 3.34
CA SER A 272 3.98 -7.95 2.59
C SER A 272 5.40 -7.62 2.12
N ASN A 273 6.13 -8.62 1.64
CA ASN A 273 7.45 -8.45 1.04
C ASN A 273 7.37 -8.42 -0.50
N SER A 274 6.26 -7.96 -1.08
CA SER A 274 6.15 -7.77 -2.53
C SER A 274 7.02 -6.61 -3.01
N LEU A 275 7.56 -6.72 -4.21
CA LEU A 275 8.28 -5.62 -4.88
C LEU A 275 7.35 -4.55 -5.41
N ASN A 276 6.08 -4.88 -5.68
CA ASN A 276 5.11 -4.00 -6.34
C ASN A 276 5.05 -2.58 -5.74
N THR A 277 5.05 -2.46 -4.42
CA THR A 277 5.04 -1.17 -3.71
C THR A 277 5.99 -1.16 -2.51
N TYR A 278 7.12 -1.85 -2.64
CA TYR A 278 8.13 -1.95 -1.58
C TYR A 278 8.62 -0.55 -1.12
N PRO A 279 8.90 -0.30 0.17
CA PRO A 279 8.77 -1.22 1.32
C PRO A 279 7.36 -1.27 1.93
N PHE A 280 6.44 -0.38 1.56
CA PHE A 280 5.06 -0.34 2.07
C PHE A 280 4.12 -1.07 1.11
N SER A 281 4.35 -2.38 0.99
CA SER A 281 3.77 -3.18 -0.07
C SER A 281 2.25 -3.35 0.06
N TYR A 282 1.54 -2.91 -0.97
CA TYR A 282 0.12 -3.21 -1.19
C TYR A 282 -0.06 -4.62 -1.75
N LEU A 283 -1.09 -5.30 -1.26
CA LEU A 283 -1.56 -6.59 -1.75
C LEU A 283 -3.09 -6.58 -1.67
N PRO A 284 -3.84 -7.11 -2.66
CA PRO A 284 -5.28 -7.27 -2.51
C PRO A 284 -5.62 -7.95 -1.19
N GLY A 285 -6.60 -7.42 -0.46
CA GLY A 285 -6.94 -7.92 0.88
C GLY A 285 -6.22 -7.24 2.03
N LYS A 286 -5.35 -6.26 1.75
CA LYS A 286 -4.74 -5.38 2.74
C LYS A 286 -5.47 -4.04 2.80
N LEU A 287 -5.74 -3.55 4.02
CA LEU A 287 -6.20 -2.18 4.25
C LEU A 287 -5.06 -1.26 4.70
N GLY A 288 -5.39 0.02 4.79
CA GLY A 288 -4.55 1.05 5.35
C GLY A 288 -3.79 1.86 4.32
N PHE A 289 -3.60 3.11 4.68
CA PHE A 289 -2.83 4.09 3.96
C PHE A 289 -2.09 5.01 4.93
N PHE A 290 -1.63 6.15 4.48
CA PHE A 290 -0.96 7.16 5.30
C PHE A 290 -1.84 8.40 5.39
N ARG A 291 -2.09 8.87 6.62
CA ARG A 291 -2.90 10.07 6.84
C ARG A 291 -2.46 10.88 8.05
N PRO A 292 -2.73 12.19 8.06
CA PRO A 292 -2.54 13.02 9.23
C PRO A 292 -3.37 12.52 10.40
N GLN A 293 -2.75 12.43 11.59
CA GLN A 293 -3.38 11.88 12.78
C GLN A 293 -2.70 12.34 14.06
N VAL A 294 -3.44 12.25 15.15
CA VAL A 294 -2.90 12.25 16.51
C VAL A 294 -3.13 10.87 17.10
N ARG A 295 -2.05 10.21 17.54
CA ARG A 295 -2.03 8.82 17.97
C ARG A 295 -1.46 8.69 19.37
N PHE A 296 -2.09 7.83 20.17
CA PHE A 296 -1.58 7.34 21.43
C PHE A 296 -1.37 5.83 21.36
N GLU A 297 -0.23 5.38 21.86
CA GLU A 297 0.08 3.95 21.95
C GLU A 297 0.58 3.61 23.36
N THR A 298 0.22 2.42 23.83
CA THR A 298 0.76 1.88 25.07
C THR A 298 1.15 0.40 24.92
N TYR A 299 2.26 0.04 25.56
CA TYR A 299 2.88 -1.28 25.52
C TYR A 299 3.03 -1.76 26.97
N GLN A 300 2.07 -2.57 27.44
CA GLN A 300 2.03 -3.02 28.83
C GLN A 300 2.52 -4.47 28.95
N PRO A 301 3.65 -4.73 29.63
CA PRO A 301 4.08 -6.08 29.93
C PRO A 301 3.00 -6.78 30.79
N ILE A 302 2.54 -7.94 30.33
CA ILE A 302 1.67 -8.84 31.12
C ILE A 302 2.54 -9.85 31.87
N SER A 303 3.64 -10.26 31.24
CA SER A 303 4.69 -11.12 31.80
C SER A 303 6.03 -10.78 31.15
N ASP A 304 7.10 -11.52 31.50
CA ASP A 304 8.43 -11.34 30.91
C ASP A 304 8.42 -11.49 29.38
N ASP A 305 7.54 -12.34 28.84
CA ASP A 305 7.46 -12.64 27.43
C ASP A 305 6.29 -11.98 26.70
N PHE A 306 5.18 -11.66 27.39
CA PHE A 306 3.96 -11.16 26.78
C PHE A 306 3.76 -9.66 27.03
N THR A 307 3.39 -8.95 25.96
CA THR A 307 3.06 -7.52 25.98
C THR A 307 1.65 -7.32 25.43
N PHE A 308 0.80 -6.65 26.19
CA PHE A 308 -0.45 -6.08 25.67
C PHE A 308 -0.15 -4.75 24.99
N ILE A 309 -0.71 -4.56 23.82
CA ILE A 309 -0.51 -3.38 22.99
C ILE A 309 -1.88 -2.75 22.70
N PHE A 310 -2.02 -1.49 23.05
CA PHE A 310 -3.17 -0.66 22.64
C PHE A 310 -2.66 0.52 21.83
N LYS A 311 -3.36 0.81 20.72
CA LYS A 311 -3.15 1.98 19.90
C LYS A 311 -4.49 2.62 19.59
N GLY A 312 -4.60 3.93 19.72
CA GLY A 312 -5.77 4.71 19.36
C GLY A 312 -5.37 5.96 18.59
N ALA A 313 -6.11 6.34 17.57
CA ALA A 313 -5.86 7.53 16.76
C ALA A 313 -7.15 8.26 16.40
N ILE A 314 -7.03 9.59 16.31
CA ILE A 314 -7.95 10.47 15.62
C ILE A 314 -7.23 10.91 14.35
N ALA A 315 -7.79 10.55 13.19
CA ALA A 315 -7.14 10.70 11.90
C ALA A 315 -8.00 11.53 10.93
N GLN A 316 -7.36 12.22 10.01
CA GLN A 316 -8.04 12.98 8.98
C GLN A 316 -8.65 12.02 7.95
N ALA A 317 -9.91 12.24 7.60
CA ALA A 317 -10.52 11.62 6.43
C ALA A 317 -9.85 12.18 5.16
N ILE A 318 -9.39 11.31 4.27
CA ILE A 318 -8.71 11.70 3.02
C ILE A 318 -9.59 11.39 1.81
N GLN A 319 -9.24 11.96 0.65
CA GLN A 319 -9.87 11.62 -0.61
C GLN A 319 -9.40 10.25 -1.11
N THR A 320 -10.24 9.58 -1.91
CA THR A 320 -9.85 8.34 -2.57
C THR A 320 -8.84 8.60 -3.68
N PHE A 321 -8.02 7.60 -3.99
CA PHE A 321 -7.05 7.64 -5.09
C PHE A 321 -7.69 7.68 -6.48
N GLN A 322 -8.98 7.43 -6.60
CA GLN A 322 -9.64 7.30 -7.90
C GLN A 322 -10.52 8.51 -8.20
N VAL A 323 -10.17 9.17 -9.30
CA VAL A 323 -10.89 10.34 -9.85
C VAL A 323 -12.36 10.03 -10.23
N ALA A 324 -12.72 8.75 -10.37
CA ALA A 324 -14.07 8.34 -10.74
C ALA A 324 -15.05 8.29 -9.57
N ASP A 325 -14.54 8.14 -8.34
CA ASP A 325 -15.37 8.14 -7.13
C ASP A 325 -15.19 9.52 -6.48
N GLU A 326 -16.08 10.44 -6.80
CA GLU A 326 -16.08 11.79 -6.20
C GLU A 326 -16.49 11.71 -4.72
N VAL A 327 -15.55 11.21 -3.90
CA VAL A 327 -15.66 11.17 -2.45
C VAL A 327 -14.82 12.28 -1.86
N ILE A 328 -15.45 13.15 -1.11
CA ILE A 328 -14.79 14.23 -0.41
C ILE A 328 -14.77 13.86 1.08
N GLY A 329 -13.68 13.24 1.52
CA GLY A 329 -13.54 12.74 2.89
C GLY A 329 -13.58 13.85 3.93
N ASP A 330 -12.85 14.93 3.69
CA ASP A 330 -12.69 16.07 4.60
C ASP A 330 -13.93 16.96 4.72
N GLN A 331 -14.83 16.94 3.75
CA GLN A 331 -16.06 17.78 3.77
C GLN A 331 -17.15 17.28 4.72
N THR A 332 -16.97 16.14 5.38
CA THR A 332 -17.94 15.70 6.40
C THR A 332 -17.77 16.43 7.73
N GLY A 333 -16.65 17.10 7.94
CA GLY A 333 -16.31 17.78 9.19
C GLY A 333 -16.05 16.84 10.37
N LEU A 334 -15.99 15.52 10.13
CA LEU A 334 -15.76 14.50 11.15
C LEU A 334 -14.43 13.78 10.90
N PRO A 335 -13.58 13.62 11.93
CA PRO A 335 -12.40 12.79 11.82
C PRO A 335 -12.74 11.30 11.82
N ASP A 336 -11.78 10.47 11.38
CA ASP A 336 -11.81 9.02 11.58
C ASP A 336 -11.28 8.66 12.97
N GLY A 337 -12.02 7.82 13.69
CA GLY A 337 -11.52 7.12 14.87
C GLY A 337 -10.90 5.79 14.46
N GLN A 338 -9.66 5.51 14.90
CA GLN A 338 -8.99 4.23 14.66
C GLN A 338 -8.53 3.63 15.98
N MET A 339 -8.61 2.31 16.10
CA MET A 339 -8.15 1.59 17.29
C MET A 339 -7.54 0.24 16.90
N ARG A 340 -6.50 -0.18 17.63
CA ARG A 340 -5.94 -1.53 17.57
C ARG A 340 -5.60 -2.04 18.96
N LEU A 341 -5.94 -3.32 19.20
CA LEU A 341 -5.54 -4.10 20.36
C LEU A 341 -4.69 -5.27 19.88
N ALA A 342 -3.57 -5.56 20.53
CA ALA A 342 -2.77 -6.71 20.16
C ALA A 342 -2.11 -7.37 21.37
N LEU A 343 -1.80 -8.66 21.19
CA LEU A 343 -0.98 -9.44 22.09
C LEU A 343 0.32 -9.81 21.37
N GLY A 344 1.44 -9.34 21.90
CA GLY A 344 2.77 -9.64 21.38
C GLY A 344 3.55 -10.56 22.30
N TYR A 345 4.24 -11.56 21.73
CA TYR A 345 5.18 -12.44 22.43
C TYR A 345 6.62 -12.16 21.98
N GLY A 346 7.52 -12.09 22.94
CA GLY A 346 8.93 -11.83 22.75
C GLY A 346 9.22 -10.35 22.40
N LYS A 347 10.49 -10.03 22.25
CA LYS A 347 10.96 -8.68 21.89
C LYS A 347 10.88 -8.47 20.37
N PRO A 348 10.66 -7.22 19.90
CA PRO A 348 10.77 -6.90 18.49
C PRO A 348 12.11 -7.35 17.90
N ASP A 349 12.07 -8.01 16.75
CA ASP A 349 13.26 -8.51 16.06
C ASP A 349 13.92 -7.36 15.29
N ARG A 350 15.06 -6.88 15.76
CA ARG A 350 15.82 -5.77 15.12
C ARG A 350 16.37 -6.11 13.74
N ARG A 351 16.35 -7.38 13.32
CA ARG A 351 16.79 -7.85 12.00
C ARG A 351 15.65 -7.89 11.00
N ASP A 352 14.42 -7.92 11.48
CA ASP A 352 13.24 -7.82 10.65
C ASP A 352 13.08 -6.35 10.26
N GLN A 353 12.94 -6.08 8.95
CA GLN A 353 12.83 -4.71 8.42
C GLN A 353 11.65 -3.93 9.00
N TYR A 354 10.62 -4.63 9.48
CA TYR A 354 9.44 -4.05 10.12
C TYR A 354 9.46 -4.20 11.65
N HIS A 355 10.58 -4.69 12.23
CA HIS A 355 10.75 -4.92 13.67
C HIS A 355 9.62 -5.74 14.32
N ARG A 356 9.08 -6.71 13.58
CA ARG A 356 8.00 -7.56 14.07
C ARG A 356 8.45 -8.45 15.22
N ARG A 357 7.54 -8.72 16.15
CA ARG A 357 7.78 -9.69 17.22
C ARG A 357 7.80 -11.12 16.68
N PRO A 358 8.35 -12.10 17.44
CA PRO A 358 8.22 -13.53 17.10
C PRO A 358 6.78 -13.97 16.92
N PHE A 359 5.86 -13.44 17.75
CA PHE A 359 4.43 -13.61 17.58
C PHE A 359 3.72 -12.31 17.92
N GLU A 360 2.76 -11.92 17.11
CA GLU A 360 1.83 -10.85 17.40
C GLU A 360 0.49 -11.13 16.71
N LEU A 361 -0.59 -11.07 17.50
CA LEU A 361 -1.96 -11.18 17.05
C LEU A 361 -2.68 -9.90 17.44
N GLY A 362 -3.30 -9.24 16.47
CA GLY A 362 -4.02 -7.99 16.67
C GLY A 362 -5.45 -8.04 16.13
N VAL A 363 -6.28 -7.18 16.70
CA VAL A 363 -7.59 -6.81 16.16
C VAL A 363 -7.64 -5.29 16.08
N SER A 364 -8.15 -4.78 14.96
CA SER A 364 -8.24 -3.34 14.73
C SER A 364 -9.54 -2.96 14.03
N GLY A 365 -9.77 -1.68 13.91
CA GLY A 365 -10.89 -1.15 13.18
C GLY A 365 -10.89 0.36 13.14
N HIS A 366 -11.69 0.89 12.25
CA HIS A 366 -11.94 2.32 12.15
C HIS A 366 -13.44 2.62 12.02
N PHE A 367 -13.78 3.88 12.28
CA PHE A 367 -15.12 4.43 12.08
C PHE A 367 -15.01 5.89 11.69
N GLY A 368 -15.82 6.31 10.69
CA GLY A 368 -15.86 7.68 10.21
C GLY A 368 -16.99 7.92 9.20
N LYS A 369 -16.92 9.02 8.47
CA LYS A 369 -17.87 9.35 7.41
C LYS A 369 -17.17 9.83 6.15
N ARG A 370 -17.83 9.61 5.02
CA ARG A 370 -17.44 10.11 3.69
C ARG A 370 -18.64 10.72 3.01
N ARG A 371 -18.43 11.78 2.24
CA ARG A 371 -19.49 12.39 1.44
C ARG A 371 -19.39 11.91 0.00
N GLY A 372 -20.37 11.12 -0.44
CA GLY A 372 -20.50 10.72 -1.83
C GLY A 372 -21.23 11.80 -2.63
N LEU A 373 -20.70 12.12 -3.81
CA LEU A 373 -21.29 13.04 -4.76
C LEU A 373 -21.77 12.29 -6.00
N GLN A 374 -23.02 12.47 -6.37
CA GLN A 374 -23.51 12.03 -7.65
C GLN A 374 -23.60 13.23 -8.59
N LEU A 375 -22.79 13.18 -9.65
CA LEU A 375 -22.86 14.21 -10.70
C LEU A 375 -24.13 14.02 -11.51
N GLY A 376 -25.02 15.00 -11.41
CA GLY A 376 -26.29 15.04 -12.12
C GLY A 376 -26.98 16.41 -11.93
N ILE A 377 -28.10 16.59 -12.55
CA ILE A 377 -28.95 17.75 -12.30
C ILE A 377 -30.28 17.27 -11.71
N PRO A 378 -30.55 17.54 -10.41
CA PRO A 378 -29.70 18.27 -9.44
C PRO A 378 -28.51 17.45 -8.92
N LEU A 379 -27.48 18.15 -8.43
CA LEU A 379 -26.37 17.53 -7.71
C LEU A 379 -26.90 16.88 -6.43
N THR A 380 -26.65 15.59 -6.27
CA THR A 380 -27.07 14.84 -5.08
C THR A 380 -25.87 14.48 -4.23
N GLN A 381 -25.98 14.71 -2.93
CA GLN A 381 -24.96 14.38 -1.93
C GLN A 381 -25.54 13.42 -0.90
N ARG A 382 -24.69 12.51 -0.43
CA ARG A 382 -25.04 11.60 0.66
C ARG A 382 -23.84 11.32 1.56
N ASP A 383 -24.04 11.44 2.88
CA ASP A 383 -23.04 11.00 3.84
C ASP A 383 -23.12 9.48 4.02
N LEU A 384 -21.99 8.83 3.83
CA LEU A 384 -21.80 7.39 3.91
C LEU A 384 -20.94 7.08 5.14
N THR A 385 -21.33 6.08 5.92
CA THR A 385 -20.52 5.62 7.06
C THR A 385 -19.41 4.70 6.55
N THR A 386 -18.14 5.05 6.84
CA THR A 386 -17.01 4.17 6.66
C THR A 386 -16.70 3.44 7.96
N TRP A 387 -16.37 2.16 7.85
CA TRP A 387 -15.96 1.34 8.99
C TRP A 387 -15.21 0.10 8.53
N SER A 388 -14.31 -0.42 9.38
CA SER A 388 -13.70 -1.73 9.21
C SER A 388 -13.60 -2.48 10.54
N ARG A 389 -13.42 -3.80 10.40
CA ARG A 389 -13.01 -4.74 11.46
C ARG A 389 -11.93 -5.61 10.85
N ASP A 390 -10.78 -5.66 11.50
CA ASP A 390 -9.59 -6.27 10.96
C ASP A 390 -8.96 -7.19 11.99
N ILE A 391 -8.31 -8.26 11.50
CA ILE A 391 -7.50 -9.18 12.29
C ILE A 391 -6.16 -9.30 11.60
N ASP A 392 -5.09 -9.17 12.36
CA ASP A 392 -3.72 -9.29 11.85
C ASP A 392 -2.91 -10.31 12.66
N LEU A 393 -2.07 -11.09 11.96
CA LEU A 393 -1.21 -12.11 12.56
C LEU A 393 0.19 -12.05 11.96
N SER A 394 1.20 -12.02 12.83
CA SER A 394 2.59 -12.28 12.46
C SER A 394 3.17 -13.35 13.37
N PHE A 395 3.71 -14.40 12.78
CA PHE A 395 4.21 -15.55 13.53
C PHE A 395 5.50 -16.11 12.92
N LYS A 396 6.57 -16.19 13.74
CA LYS A 396 7.87 -16.75 13.38
C LYS A 396 8.02 -18.16 13.88
N ILE A 397 8.18 -19.12 12.98
CA ILE A 397 8.35 -20.54 13.27
C ILE A 397 9.85 -20.87 13.22
N GLY A 398 10.41 -21.17 14.37
CA GLY A 398 11.84 -21.37 14.52
C GLY A 398 12.64 -20.10 14.17
N SER A 399 13.77 -20.25 13.47
CA SER A 399 14.66 -19.13 13.15
C SER A 399 14.50 -18.60 11.73
N LYS A 400 13.83 -19.34 10.85
CA LYS A 400 13.86 -19.10 9.40
C LYS A 400 12.51 -18.82 8.75
N LEU A 401 11.43 -19.39 9.26
CA LEU A 401 10.11 -19.28 8.65
C LEU A 401 9.26 -18.25 9.40
N ARG A 402 8.57 -17.39 8.65
CA ARG A 402 7.57 -16.46 9.18
C ARG A 402 6.29 -16.56 8.35
N VAL A 403 5.18 -16.55 9.05
CA VAL A 403 3.83 -16.44 8.48
C VAL A 403 3.27 -15.08 8.87
N ASN A 404 2.76 -14.35 7.89
CA ASN A 404 2.02 -13.11 8.11
C ASN A 404 0.69 -13.20 7.39
N GLY A 405 -0.32 -12.49 7.90
CA GLY A 405 -1.60 -12.39 7.22
C GLY A 405 -2.53 -11.44 7.92
N GLU A 406 -3.53 -11.01 7.17
CA GLU A 406 -4.57 -10.11 7.65
C GLU A 406 -5.90 -10.48 6.99
N PHE A 407 -6.98 -10.17 7.69
CA PHE A 407 -8.36 -10.28 7.21
C PHE A 407 -9.11 -9.02 7.58
N PHE A 408 -9.92 -8.50 6.68
CA PHE A 408 -10.82 -7.40 6.96
C PHE A 408 -12.25 -7.64 6.49
N SER A 409 -13.17 -6.93 7.12
CA SER A 409 -14.54 -6.70 6.64
C SER A 409 -14.94 -5.27 6.94
N GLY A 410 -15.59 -4.61 5.97
CA GLY A 410 -15.97 -3.22 6.17
C GLY A 410 -16.83 -2.64 5.06
N SER A 411 -17.00 -1.32 5.07
CA SER A 411 -17.78 -0.57 4.10
C SER A 411 -17.14 0.78 3.83
N VAL A 412 -17.25 1.26 2.58
CA VAL A 412 -16.75 2.59 2.18
C VAL A 412 -15.22 2.71 2.39
N LEU A 413 -14.47 1.71 1.90
CA LEU A 413 -13.07 1.48 2.23
C LEU A 413 -12.08 2.03 1.20
N GLY A 414 -12.52 2.73 0.15
CA GLY A 414 -11.66 3.11 -0.98
C GLY A 414 -10.43 3.92 -0.58
N ASP A 415 -10.54 4.83 0.39
CA ASP A 415 -9.43 5.64 0.91
C ASP A 415 -8.53 4.88 1.91
N PHE A 416 -8.93 3.67 2.32
CA PHE A 416 -8.11 2.69 3.03
C PHE A 416 -7.54 1.64 2.09
N ALA A 417 -7.57 1.85 0.78
CA ALA A 417 -7.15 0.91 -0.26
C ALA A 417 -7.96 -0.40 -0.32
N GLY A 418 -9.09 -0.50 0.41
CA GLY A 418 -10.00 -1.63 0.39
C GLY A 418 -11.14 -1.48 -0.61
N GLY A 419 -11.90 -2.57 -0.83
CA GLY A 419 -12.98 -2.59 -1.83
C GLY A 419 -12.44 -2.36 -3.24
N ILE A 420 -11.19 -2.74 -3.48
CA ILE A 420 -10.43 -2.51 -4.71
C ILE A 420 -10.41 -1.00 -5.03
N PHE A 421 -10.07 -0.16 -4.03
CA PHE A 421 -10.06 1.31 -4.10
C PHE A 421 -11.41 1.94 -4.44
N GLN A 422 -12.54 1.25 -4.21
CA GLN A 422 -13.89 1.73 -4.50
C GLN A 422 -14.63 2.05 -3.21
N THR A 423 -15.28 3.20 -3.18
CA THR A 423 -15.93 3.73 -1.97
C THR A 423 -17.44 3.54 -2.01
N PHE A 424 -18.08 3.86 -3.13
CA PHE A 424 -19.53 3.80 -3.25
C PHE A 424 -20.00 3.51 -4.69
N ASN A 425 -21.26 3.13 -4.81
CA ASN A 425 -21.95 2.99 -6.09
C ASN A 425 -22.43 4.37 -6.54
N PRO A 426 -21.88 4.94 -7.63
CA PRO A 426 -22.23 6.31 -8.05
C PRO A 426 -23.66 6.45 -8.60
N VAL A 427 -24.30 5.33 -8.96
CA VAL A 427 -25.67 5.34 -9.50
C VAL A 427 -26.69 5.36 -8.37
N ARG A 428 -26.45 4.60 -7.29
CA ARG A 428 -27.40 4.44 -6.16
C ARG A 428 -27.01 5.22 -4.92
N LEU A 429 -25.83 5.84 -4.87
CA LEU A 429 -25.24 6.49 -3.70
C LEU A 429 -25.27 5.60 -2.45
N VAL A 430 -24.87 4.33 -2.60
CA VAL A 430 -24.73 3.39 -1.50
C VAL A 430 -23.26 3.01 -1.32
N GLY A 431 -22.81 2.93 -0.08
CA GLY A 431 -21.44 2.51 0.23
C GLY A 431 -21.18 1.08 -0.19
N ILE A 432 -20.01 0.81 -0.75
CA ILE A 432 -19.57 -0.54 -1.13
C ILE A 432 -19.03 -1.22 0.12
N ARG A 433 -19.61 -2.37 0.45
CA ARG A 433 -19.08 -3.29 1.46
C ARG A 433 -18.07 -4.23 0.80
N ALA A 434 -17.05 -4.59 1.54
CA ALA A 434 -16.04 -5.51 1.06
C ALA A 434 -15.51 -6.40 2.19
N THR A 435 -14.99 -7.56 1.81
CA THR A 435 -14.13 -8.39 2.63
C THR A 435 -12.84 -8.63 1.88
N GLY A 436 -11.74 -8.80 2.62
CA GLY A 436 -10.48 -9.15 2.00
C GLY A 436 -9.57 -9.86 2.98
N ALA A 437 -8.63 -10.60 2.43
CA ALA A 437 -7.62 -11.31 3.20
C ALA A 437 -6.35 -11.47 2.38
N TRP A 438 -5.22 -11.56 3.07
CA TRP A 438 -3.97 -11.98 2.48
C TRP A 438 -3.14 -12.78 3.46
N ALA A 439 -2.27 -13.62 2.93
CA ALA A 439 -1.30 -14.37 3.71
C ALA A 439 0.03 -14.48 2.95
N GLN A 440 1.13 -14.51 3.71
CA GLN A 440 2.49 -14.63 3.19
C GLN A 440 3.31 -15.61 4.02
N LEU A 441 4.10 -16.39 3.31
CA LEU A 441 5.21 -17.18 3.85
C LEU A 441 6.53 -16.49 3.49
N THR A 442 7.39 -16.29 4.48
CA THR A 442 8.77 -15.80 4.31
C THR A 442 9.72 -16.85 4.83
N TYR A 443 10.69 -17.28 4.02
CA TYR A 443 11.71 -18.23 4.43
C TYR A 443 13.11 -17.67 4.19
N ASP A 444 13.85 -17.50 5.29
CA ASP A 444 15.26 -17.11 5.26
C ASP A 444 16.12 -18.37 5.03
N ILE A 445 16.48 -18.62 3.76
CA ILE A 445 17.38 -19.74 3.40
C ILE A 445 18.72 -19.56 4.11
N SER A 446 19.24 -18.33 4.06
CA SER A 446 20.50 -17.91 4.71
C SER A 446 20.43 -16.41 5.06
N ASP A 447 21.50 -15.86 5.65
CA ASP A 447 21.62 -14.42 5.90
C ASP A 447 21.60 -13.59 4.60
N LYS A 448 21.89 -14.21 3.44
CA LYS A 448 21.90 -13.54 2.13
C LYS A 448 20.63 -13.79 1.32
N TRP A 449 20.00 -14.94 1.44
CA TRP A 449 18.87 -15.35 0.62
C TRP A 449 17.58 -15.41 1.42
N GLN A 450 16.58 -14.72 0.94
CA GLN A 450 15.20 -14.78 1.43
C GLN A 450 14.26 -15.05 0.27
N VAL A 451 13.29 -15.94 0.47
CA VAL A 451 12.21 -16.21 -0.48
C VAL A 451 10.87 -15.96 0.18
N ASN A 452 9.92 -15.46 -0.60
CA ASN A 452 8.57 -15.18 -0.14
C ASN A 452 7.57 -15.73 -1.14
N ALA A 453 6.42 -16.17 -0.64
CA ALA A 453 5.23 -16.47 -1.43
C ALA A 453 4.02 -15.91 -0.71
N ALA A 454 3.11 -15.29 -1.44
CA ALA A 454 1.90 -14.72 -0.87
C ALA A 454 0.73 -14.82 -1.86
N TYR A 455 -0.46 -14.76 -1.26
CA TYR A 455 -1.71 -14.60 -1.99
C TYR A 455 -2.61 -13.63 -1.23
N GLY A 456 -3.31 -12.78 -1.99
CA GLY A 456 -4.27 -11.83 -1.45
C GLY A 456 -5.50 -11.70 -2.32
N ARG A 457 -6.62 -11.38 -1.68
CA ARG A 457 -7.93 -11.23 -2.31
C ARG A 457 -8.71 -10.10 -1.67
N ASP A 458 -9.31 -9.25 -2.50
CA ASP A 458 -10.28 -8.20 -2.12
C ASP A 458 -11.58 -8.47 -2.87
N ASP A 459 -12.69 -8.57 -2.13
CA ASP A 459 -13.99 -9.06 -2.63
C ASP A 459 -15.13 -8.13 -2.21
N PRO A 460 -15.40 -7.08 -3.00
CA PRO A 460 -16.57 -6.25 -2.80
C PRO A 460 -17.87 -7.02 -3.02
N PHE A 461 -18.91 -6.69 -2.25
CA PHE A 461 -20.22 -7.34 -2.40
C PHE A 461 -20.90 -6.91 -3.72
N ASN A 462 -21.14 -7.86 -4.64
CA ASN A 462 -21.68 -7.61 -5.97
C ASN A 462 -22.98 -6.78 -5.96
N ARG A 463 -23.84 -6.98 -4.95
CA ARG A 463 -25.10 -6.22 -4.81
C ARG A 463 -24.92 -4.72 -4.58
N ASP A 464 -23.74 -4.30 -4.14
CA ASP A 464 -23.44 -2.89 -3.88
C ASP A 464 -22.81 -2.19 -5.11
N LEU A 465 -22.38 -2.96 -6.11
CA LEU A 465 -21.64 -2.47 -7.26
C LEU A 465 -22.54 -1.96 -8.40
N ALA A 466 -22.00 -1.03 -9.17
CA ALA A 466 -22.55 -0.58 -10.46
C ALA A 466 -21.81 -1.26 -11.63
N LEU A 467 -22.38 -1.11 -12.83
CA LEU A 467 -21.74 -1.53 -14.06
C LEU A 467 -20.37 -0.84 -14.21
N GLY A 468 -19.34 -1.61 -14.61
CA GLY A 468 -17.97 -1.11 -14.75
C GLY A 468 -17.16 -1.02 -13.45
N GLN A 469 -17.75 -1.35 -12.30
CA GLN A 469 -17.00 -1.46 -11.04
C GLN A 469 -16.34 -2.83 -10.88
N ARG A 470 -15.26 -2.88 -10.08
CA ARG A 470 -14.48 -4.09 -9.82
C ARG A 470 -15.15 -4.93 -8.74
N SER A 471 -15.38 -6.21 -9.04
CA SER A 471 -16.11 -7.13 -8.15
C SER A 471 -15.23 -8.16 -7.46
N LEU A 472 -13.98 -8.30 -7.88
CA LEU A 472 -12.99 -9.18 -7.27
C LEU A 472 -11.59 -8.74 -7.73
N ASN A 473 -10.63 -8.73 -6.82
CA ASN A 473 -9.21 -8.56 -7.16
C ASN A 473 -8.38 -9.60 -6.43
N GLU A 474 -7.59 -10.34 -7.16
CA GLU A 474 -6.73 -11.41 -6.65
C GLU A 474 -5.31 -11.21 -7.16
N MET A 475 -4.35 -11.45 -6.29
CA MET A 475 -2.93 -11.47 -6.65
C MET A 475 -2.22 -12.59 -5.89
N GLY A 476 -1.46 -13.39 -6.61
CA GLY A 476 -0.48 -14.30 -6.03
C GLY A 476 0.93 -13.92 -6.49
N PHE A 477 1.93 -14.00 -5.62
CA PHE A 477 3.31 -13.80 -6.00
C PHE A 477 4.27 -14.79 -5.33
N GLY A 478 5.40 -14.99 -6.02
CA GLY A 478 6.61 -15.56 -5.47
C GLY A 478 7.80 -14.67 -5.79
N ASN A 479 8.65 -14.39 -4.82
CA ASN A 479 9.84 -13.58 -5.04
C ASN A 479 11.05 -14.07 -4.23
N PHE A 480 12.21 -13.55 -4.59
CA PHE A 480 13.41 -13.70 -3.77
C PHE A 480 14.13 -12.36 -3.63
N TYR A 481 14.87 -12.25 -2.53
CA TYR A 481 15.82 -11.18 -2.26
C TYR A 481 17.21 -11.81 -2.04
N TYR A 482 18.21 -11.29 -2.74
CA TYR A 482 19.60 -11.64 -2.54
C TYR A 482 20.41 -10.44 -2.09
N ARG A 483 20.93 -10.50 -0.87
CA ARG A 483 21.75 -9.46 -0.25
C ARG A 483 23.20 -9.64 -0.68
N ILE A 484 23.66 -8.91 -1.72
CA ILE A 484 25.04 -8.89 -2.16
C ILE A 484 25.92 -8.34 -1.03
N THR A 485 25.50 -7.19 -0.49
CA THR A 485 26.03 -6.57 0.72
C THR A 485 24.87 -6.18 1.64
N PRO A 486 25.10 -5.72 2.88
CA PRO A 486 24.02 -5.15 3.70
C PRO A 486 23.26 -3.99 3.04
N ARG A 487 23.87 -3.33 2.04
CA ARG A 487 23.33 -2.12 1.39
C ARG A 487 22.92 -2.31 -0.07
N LEU A 488 23.37 -3.37 -0.74
CA LEU A 488 23.04 -3.65 -2.12
C LEU A 488 22.35 -5.00 -2.24
N TRP A 489 21.09 -4.98 -2.66
CA TRP A 489 20.28 -6.17 -2.88
C TRP A 489 19.83 -6.24 -4.33
N ILE A 490 19.66 -7.45 -4.81
CA ILE A 490 18.91 -7.76 -6.02
C ILE A 490 17.69 -8.58 -5.64
N ALA A 491 16.61 -8.39 -6.37
CA ALA A 491 15.37 -9.13 -6.16
C ALA A 491 14.68 -9.41 -7.49
N ALA A 492 13.84 -10.43 -7.52
CA ALA A 492 12.90 -10.61 -8.61
C ALA A 492 11.58 -11.16 -8.07
N GLU A 493 10.47 -10.66 -8.62
CA GLU A 493 9.12 -11.09 -8.31
C GLU A 493 8.43 -11.60 -9.57
N PHE A 494 7.70 -12.70 -9.41
CA PHE A 494 6.75 -13.24 -10.38
C PHE A 494 5.38 -13.17 -9.75
N SER A 495 4.45 -12.44 -10.36
CA SER A 495 3.10 -12.29 -9.84
C SER A 495 2.05 -12.54 -10.92
N HIS A 496 0.90 -13.01 -10.47
CA HIS A 496 -0.30 -13.17 -11.30
C HIS A 496 -1.43 -12.35 -10.71
N TRP A 497 -2.01 -11.49 -11.53
CA TRP A 497 -3.11 -10.59 -11.18
C TRP A 497 -4.37 -11.02 -11.90
N LYS A 498 -5.52 -10.94 -11.22
CA LYS A 498 -6.83 -11.20 -11.79
C LYS A 498 -7.87 -10.29 -11.17
N THR A 499 -8.59 -9.55 -12.01
CA THR A 499 -9.66 -8.66 -11.57
C THR A 499 -10.93 -8.96 -12.34
N LYS A 500 -12.04 -9.19 -11.62
CA LYS A 500 -13.38 -9.30 -12.20
C LYS A 500 -14.06 -7.94 -12.17
N TRP A 501 -14.85 -7.68 -13.19
CA TRP A 501 -15.56 -6.45 -13.41
C TRP A 501 -17.05 -6.73 -13.60
N VAL A 502 -17.92 -5.83 -13.11
CA VAL A 502 -19.35 -5.94 -13.32
C VAL A 502 -19.68 -5.57 -14.78
N GLY A 503 -20.16 -6.55 -15.56
CA GLY A 503 -20.56 -6.35 -16.95
C GLY A 503 -19.41 -6.17 -17.96
N LEU A 504 -18.15 -6.40 -17.55
CA LEU A 504 -16.98 -6.37 -18.43
C LEU A 504 -16.20 -7.69 -18.32
N PRO A 505 -15.37 -8.04 -19.33
CA PRO A 505 -14.51 -9.21 -19.27
C PRO A 505 -13.53 -9.15 -18.10
N THR A 506 -13.22 -10.32 -17.54
CA THR A 506 -12.20 -10.44 -16.49
C THR A 506 -10.84 -10.04 -17.04
N GLY A 507 -10.13 -9.18 -16.31
CA GLY A 507 -8.72 -8.87 -16.56
C GLY A 507 -7.81 -9.89 -15.88
N SER A 508 -6.72 -10.27 -16.56
CA SER A 508 -5.69 -11.16 -16.01
C SER A 508 -4.33 -10.86 -16.64
N ALA A 509 -3.29 -10.84 -15.85
CA ALA A 509 -1.93 -10.62 -16.31
C ALA A 509 -0.89 -11.32 -15.44
N PHE A 510 0.14 -11.86 -16.07
CA PHE A 510 1.40 -12.19 -15.40
C PHE A 510 2.33 -10.98 -15.41
N ARG A 511 3.05 -10.78 -14.31
CA ARG A 511 4.06 -9.74 -14.17
C ARG A 511 5.38 -10.36 -13.72
N ILE A 512 6.46 -9.91 -14.36
CA ILE A 512 7.84 -10.21 -13.98
C ILE A 512 8.49 -8.88 -13.61
N GLU A 513 9.13 -8.84 -12.43
CA GLU A 513 9.70 -7.60 -11.88
C GLU A 513 11.06 -7.85 -11.23
N PRO A 514 12.18 -7.83 -11.98
CA PRO A 514 13.51 -7.68 -11.39
C PRO A 514 13.70 -6.27 -10.83
N ALA A 515 14.45 -6.19 -9.74
CA ALA A 515 14.77 -4.93 -9.08
C ALA A 515 16.18 -4.94 -8.48
N VAL A 516 16.78 -3.74 -8.44
CA VAL A 516 18.00 -3.45 -7.68
C VAL A 516 17.64 -2.45 -6.58
N LEU A 517 18.04 -2.76 -5.34
CA LEU A 517 17.77 -1.95 -4.17
C LEU A 517 19.10 -1.55 -3.52
N PHE A 518 19.29 -0.25 -3.36
CA PHE A 518 20.46 0.32 -2.70
C PHE A 518 20.03 1.10 -1.45
N PHE A 519 20.46 0.62 -0.27
CA PHE A 519 20.13 1.20 1.05
C PHE A 519 21.25 2.14 1.53
N PHE A 520 20.90 3.28 2.09
CA PHE A 520 21.86 4.23 2.66
C PHE A 520 21.35 4.86 3.96
#